data_bfc4d5f758e1635a2f0ae8f320a5c8ce
#
_entry.id   bfc4d5f758e1635a2f0ae8f320a5c8ce
#
_cell.length_a   1.000
_cell.length_b   1.000
_cell.length_c   1.000
_cell.angle_alpha   90.00
_cell.angle_beta   90.00
_cell.angle_gamma   90.00
#
_symmetry.space_group_name_H-M   'P 1'
#
loop_
_entity.id
_entity.type
_entity.pdbx_description
1 polymer ?
#
loop_
_entity_poly.entity_id
_entity_poly.type
_entity_poly.pdbx_seq_one_letter_code
_entity_poly.pdbx_strand_id
1 'polypeptide(L)'
;MSKHKKLNVAVIGATGYTGLDLVLMLSKHPYVKINSLCATKNLGKKISFFDKRIKKKLPKVTSINKIKWDNLDLIFLSLPNGEAQKLIKKKFYKNKKLKFIDLSADFRIINPKIYKKNYNINHKAIKLIKYSLYSVPEL
;
A
#
# COMPACT_ATOMS: atom_id res chain seq x y z
N MET A 1 -0.39 -14.55 -28.63
CA MET A 1 0.10 -13.57 -27.60
C MET A 1 -0.49 -13.93 -26.26
N SER A 2 0.31 -14.35 -25.29
CA SER A 2 -0.21 -14.64 -23.95
C SER A 2 -0.67 -13.33 -23.32
N LYS A 3 -1.97 -13.22 -23.02
CA LYS A 3 -2.49 -12.10 -22.21
C LYS A 3 -1.88 -12.24 -20.82
N HIS A 4 -0.83 -11.49 -20.54
CA HIS A 4 -0.29 -11.45 -19.19
C HIS A 4 -1.40 -11.04 -18.21
N LYS A 5 -1.69 -11.90 -17.24
CA LYS A 5 -2.69 -11.66 -16.21
C LYS A 5 -2.28 -10.41 -15.43
N LYS A 6 -3.16 -9.42 -15.38
CA LYS A 6 -2.91 -8.20 -14.59
C LYS A 6 -2.91 -8.52 -13.10
N LEU A 7 -1.99 -7.94 -12.35
CA LEU A 7 -1.98 -7.98 -10.89
C LEU A 7 -3.13 -7.15 -10.34
N ASN A 8 -3.92 -7.74 -9.47
CA ASN A 8 -4.97 -7.04 -8.72
C ASN A 8 -4.36 -6.34 -7.53
N VAL A 9 -4.45 -5.03 -7.48
CA VAL A 9 -3.80 -4.24 -6.43
C VAL A 9 -4.77 -3.38 -5.64
N ALA A 10 -4.42 -3.10 -4.38
CA ALA A 10 -5.04 -2.06 -3.60
C ALA A 10 -4.00 -1.01 -3.20
N VAL A 11 -4.43 0.25 -3.10
CA VAL A 11 -3.63 1.34 -2.55
C VAL A 11 -4.28 1.83 -1.27
N ILE A 12 -3.57 1.71 -0.16
CA ILE A 12 -4.00 2.16 1.16
C ILE A 12 -3.28 3.46 1.50
N GLY A 13 -4.04 4.49 1.86
CA GLY A 13 -3.55 5.87 1.90
C GLY A 13 -3.61 6.57 0.54
N ALA A 14 -4.56 6.17 -0.32
CA ALA A 14 -4.66 6.60 -1.70
C ALA A 14 -4.89 8.10 -1.91
N THR A 15 -5.38 8.82 -0.92
CA THR A 15 -5.70 10.26 -1.01
C THR A 15 -4.61 11.17 -0.44
N GLY A 16 -3.52 10.60 0.12
CA GLY A 16 -2.34 11.36 0.50
C GLY A 16 -1.47 11.71 -0.71
N TYR A 17 -0.50 12.62 -0.56
CA TYR A 17 0.36 13.05 -1.67
C TYR A 17 1.05 11.89 -2.38
N THR A 18 1.80 11.07 -1.65
CA THR A 18 2.46 9.88 -2.19
C THR A 18 1.46 8.87 -2.77
N GLY A 19 0.30 8.70 -2.11
CA GLY A 19 -0.75 7.82 -2.57
C GLY A 19 -1.35 8.26 -3.90
N LEU A 20 -1.60 9.54 -4.10
CA LEU A 20 -2.13 10.10 -5.37
C LEU A 20 -1.15 9.93 -6.52
N ASP A 21 0.13 10.24 -6.32
CA ASP A 21 1.16 10.04 -7.35
C ASP A 21 1.31 8.56 -7.71
N LEU A 22 1.29 7.68 -6.71
CA LEU A 22 1.30 6.24 -6.93
C LEU A 22 0.08 5.77 -7.74
N VAL A 23 -1.12 6.22 -7.39
CA VAL A 23 -2.36 5.89 -8.12
C VAL A 23 -2.29 6.39 -9.57
N LEU A 24 -1.75 7.60 -9.79
CA LEU A 24 -1.54 8.13 -11.13
C LEU A 24 -0.63 7.22 -11.96
N MET A 25 0.52 6.78 -11.41
CA MET A 25 1.45 5.87 -12.08
C MET A 25 0.82 4.50 -12.34
N LEU A 26 0.22 3.89 -11.32
CA LEU A 26 -0.42 2.57 -11.43
C LEU A 26 -1.61 2.58 -12.40
N SER A 27 -2.33 3.69 -12.51
CA SER A 27 -3.45 3.82 -13.45
C SER A 27 -3.03 3.68 -14.91
N LYS A 28 -1.78 4.01 -15.23
CA LYS A 28 -1.17 3.91 -16.57
C LYS A 28 -0.41 2.60 -16.77
N HIS A 29 -0.17 1.83 -15.71
CA HIS A 29 0.65 0.63 -15.79
C HIS A 29 -0.08 -0.51 -16.52
N PRO A 30 0.53 -1.15 -17.54
CA PRO A 30 -0.16 -2.13 -18.40
C PRO A 30 -0.54 -3.43 -17.69
N TYR A 31 0.24 -3.84 -16.67
CA TYR A 31 0.07 -5.11 -15.95
C TYR A 31 -0.60 -4.97 -14.58
N VAL A 32 -1.19 -3.80 -14.28
CA VAL A 32 -1.85 -3.54 -13.01
C VAL A 32 -3.34 -3.25 -13.21
N LYS A 33 -4.15 -3.81 -12.32
CA LYS A 33 -5.56 -3.48 -12.16
C LYS A 33 -5.79 -3.01 -10.73
N ILE A 34 -6.12 -1.74 -10.56
CA ILE A 34 -6.46 -1.18 -9.25
C ILE A 34 -7.87 -1.63 -8.88
N ASN A 35 -7.98 -2.46 -7.85
CA ASN A 35 -9.25 -3.02 -7.36
C ASN A 35 -9.82 -2.22 -6.18
N SER A 36 -8.96 -1.56 -5.38
CA SER A 36 -9.39 -0.79 -4.22
C SER A 36 -8.48 0.41 -3.98
N LEU A 37 -9.11 1.53 -3.65
CA LEU A 37 -8.44 2.77 -3.22
C LEU A 37 -8.96 3.09 -1.83
N CYS A 38 -8.08 3.08 -0.82
CA CYS A 38 -8.50 3.21 0.57
C CYS A 38 -7.97 4.48 1.22
N ALA A 39 -8.85 5.10 2.00
CA ALA A 39 -8.55 6.24 2.86
C ALA A 39 -9.41 6.19 4.12
N THR A 40 -9.14 7.10 5.07
CA THR A 40 -9.93 7.25 6.30
C THR A 40 -11.02 8.30 6.17
N LYS A 41 -10.87 9.24 5.23
CA LYS A 41 -11.81 10.35 5.00
C LYS A 41 -12.27 10.39 3.55
N ASN A 42 -13.33 11.14 3.30
CA ASN A 42 -13.87 11.39 1.95
C ASN A 42 -14.26 10.11 1.20
N LEU A 43 -14.81 9.14 1.92
CA LEU A 43 -15.26 7.88 1.33
C LEU A 43 -16.38 8.10 0.31
N GLY A 44 -16.44 7.25 -0.72
CA GLY A 44 -17.41 7.35 -1.81
C GLY A 44 -17.04 8.32 -2.92
N LYS A 45 -16.03 9.20 -2.73
CA LYS A 45 -15.58 10.12 -3.78
C LYS A 45 -14.75 9.41 -4.84
N LYS A 46 -14.77 9.94 -6.07
CA LYS A 46 -13.86 9.52 -7.14
C LYS A 46 -12.46 10.02 -6.83
N ILE A 47 -11.44 9.26 -7.19
CA ILE A 47 -10.03 9.68 -6.97
C ILE A 47 -9.67 10.94 -7.77
N SER A 48 -10.30 11.17 -8.91
CA SER A 48 -10.15 12.40 -9.71
C SER A 48 -10.64 13.67 -9.02
N PHE A 49 -11.40 13.54 -7.92
CA PHE A 49 -11.74 14.68 -7.05
C PHE A 49 -10.51 15.24 -6.33
N PHE A 50 -9.56 14.36 -5.99
CA PHE A 50 -8.34 14.72 -5.27
C PHE A 50 -7.20 15.08 -6.23
N ASP A 51 -7.14 14.42 -7.39
CA ASP A 51 -6.13 14.68 -8.41
C ASP A 51 -6.74 14.57 -9.83
N LYS A 52 -6.93 15.72 -10.47
CA LYS A 52 -7.50 15.83 -11.81
C LYS A 52 -6.63 15.20 -12.92
N ARG A 53 -5.36 14.92 -12.65
CA ARG A 53 -4.47 14.21 -13.58
C ARG A 53 -4.89 12.76 -13.79
N ILE A 54 -5.62 12.18 -12.82
CA ILE A 54 -6.13 10.80 -12.87
C ILE A 54 -7.45 10.78 -13.63
N LYS A 55 -7.38 10.65 -14.96
CA LYS A 55 -8.56 10.63 -15.84
C LYS A 55 -9.22 9.26 -15.97
N LYS A 56 -8.49 8.18 -15.68
CA LYS A 56 -9.00 6.80 -15.80
C LYS A 56 -10.11 6.56 -14.77
N LYS A 57 -11.18 5.88 -15.21
CA LYS A 57 -12.26 5.45 -14.31
C LYS A 57 -11.71 4.35 -13.38
N LEU A 58 -11.59 4.66 -12.10
CA LEU A 58 -11.09 3.80 -11.04
C LEU A 58 -12.17 3.60 -9.97
N PRO A 59 -12.02 2.60 -9.07
CA PRO A 59 -12.91 2.45 -7.93
C PRO A 59 -13.01 3.74 -7.11
N LYS A 60 -14.17 3.97 -6.51
CA LYS A 60 -14.34 5.08 -5.54
C LYS A 60 -13.53 4.80 -4.30
N VAL A 61 -13.09 5.86 -3.61
CA VAL A 61 -12.38 5.77 -2.34
C VAL A 61 -13.26 5.07 -1.30
N THR A 62 -12.72 4.06 -0.64
CA THR A 62 -13.44 3.23 0.33
C THR A 62 -12.66 3.09 1.64
N SER A 63 -13.30 2.56 2.68
CA SER A 63 -12.61 2.20 3.91
C SER A 63 -11.88 0.85 3.75
N ILE A 64 -10.83 0.66 4.56
CA ILE A 64 -10.05 -0.58 4.57
C ILE A 64 -10.90 -1.82 4.92
N ASN A 65 -11.99 -1.62 5.67
CA ASN A 65 -12.89 -2.72 6.08
C ASN A 65 -13.70 -3.30 4.91
N LYS A 66 -13.81 -2.57 3.80
CA LYS A 66 -14.53 -3.02 2.59
C LYS A 66 -13.64 -3.72 1.56
N ILE A 67 -12.34 -3.89 1.85
CA ILE A 67 -11.41 -4.58 0.95
C ILE A 67 -11.70 -6.09 0.91
N LYS A 68 -11.81 -6.62 -0.29
CA LYS A 68 -11.85 -8.08 -0.55
C LYS A 68 -10.42 -8.60 -0.70
N TRP A 69 -9.77 -8.89 0.42
CA TRP A 69 -8.35 -9.25 0.50
C TRP A 69 -7.96 -10.45 -0.34
N ASP A 70 -8.83 -11.45 -0.44
CA ASP A 70 -8.57 -12.70 -1.16
C ASP A 70 -8.48 -12.53 -2.68
N ASN A 71 -8.99 -11.39 -3.18
CA ASN A 71 -8.95 -11.05 -4.60
C ASN A 71 -7.75 -10.19 -4.99
N LEU A 72 -6.79 -9.98 -4.07
CA LEU A 72 -5.65 -9.11 -4.28
C LEU A 72 -4.35 -9.90 -4.34
N ASP A 73 -3.47 -9.46 -5.23
CA ASP A 73 -2.11 -9.99 -5.37
C ASP A 73 -1.09 -9.13 -4.63
N LEU A 74 -1.33 -7.81 -4.60
CA LEU A 74 -0.37 -6.84 -4.08
C LEU A 74 -1.08 -5.66 -3.40
N ILE A 75 -0.53 -5.21 -2.27
CA ILE A 75 -0.97 -4.05 -1.53
C ILE A 75 0.14 -3.01 -1.51
N PHE A 76 -0.18 -1.80 -1.92
CA PHE A 76 0.67 -0.63 -1.68
C PHE A 76 0.20 0.11 -0.44
N LEU A 77 1.15 0.46 0.43
CA LEU A 77 0.90 1.17 1.68
C LEU A 77 1.56 2.55 1.61
N SER A 78 0.73 3.59 1.63
CA SER A 78 1.16 4.98 1.75
C SER A 78 0.54 5.55 3.03
N LEU A 79 1.07 5.07 4.16
CA LEU A 79 0.53 5.32 5.49
C LEU A 79 1.56 6.05 6.37
N PRO A 80 1.11 6.76 7.41
CA PRO A 80 2.01 7.29 8.44
C PRO A 80 2.81 6.18 9.12
N ASN A 81 3.99 6.53 9.66
CA ASN A 81 4.85 5.61 10.40
C ASN A 81 4.08 4.94 11.55
N GLY A 82 4.28 3.63 11.70
CA GLY A 82 3.61 2.81 12.70
C GLY A 82 2.31 2.16 12.23
N GLU A 83 1.66 2.68 11.18
CA GLU A 83 0.38 2.15 10.70
C GLU A 83 0.57 0.99 9.72
N ALA A 84 1.57 1.05 8.83
CA ALA A 84 1.87 -0.04 7.90
C ALA A 84 2.22 -1.34 8.64
N GLN A 85 3.09 -1.27 9.65
CA GLN A 85 3.48 -2.44 10.45
C GLN A 85 2.31 -3.10 11.18
N LYS A 86 1.34 -2.31 11.67
CA LYS A 86 0.13 -2.86 12.31
C LYS A 86 -0.72 -3.63 11.32
N LEU A 87 -0.92 -3.05 10.13
CA LEU A 87 -1.72 -3.68 9.08
C LEU A 87 -1.07 -4.95 8.56
N ILE A 88 0.22 -4.90 8.22
CA ILE A 88 0.97 -6.04 7.72
C ILE A 88 0.98 -7.16 8.76
N LYS A 89 1.25 -6.85 10.04
CA LYS A 89 1.19 -7.84 11.13
C LYS A 89 -0.16 -8.57 11.18
N LYS A 90 -1.27 -7.85 10.98
CA LYS A 90 -2.61 -8.44 11.00
C LYS A 90 -2.91 -9.33 9.78
N LYS A 91 -2.33 -9.02 8.62
CA LYS A 91 -2.70 -9.64 7.33
C LYS A 91 -1.69 -10.66 6.81
N PHE A 92 -0.41 -10.49 7.11
CA PHE A 92 0.68 -11.29 6.56
C PHE A 92 0.49 -12.81 6.73
N TYR A 93 0.12 -13.25 7.93
CA TYR A 93 -0.03 -14.68 8.22
C TYR A 93 -1.33 -15.29 7.70
N LYS A 94 -2.32 -14.45 7.34
CA LYS A 94 -3.62 -14.92 6.85
C LYS A 94 -3.58 -15.30 5.37
N ASN A 95 -2.74 -14.65 4.58
CA ASN A 95 -2.60 -14.93 3.15
C ASN A 95 -1.14 -14.77 2.72
N LYS A 96 -0.39 -15.87 2.67
CA LYS A 96 1.03 -15.89 2.29
C LYS A 96 1.29 -15.51 0.83
N LYS A 97 0.28 -15.55 -0.04
CA LYS A 97 0.40 -15.15 -1.45
C LYS A 97 0.36 -13.63 -1.61
N LEU A 98 -0.27 -12.91 -0.67
CA LEU A 98 -0.41 -11.49 -0.71
C LEU A 98 0.94 -10.80 -0.44
N LYS A 99 1.34 -9.93 -1.35
CA LYS A 99 2.56 -9.13 -1.22
C LYS A 99 2.24 -7.72 -0.76
N PHE A 100 3.21 -7.09 -0.10
CA PHE A 100 3.11 -5.71 0.38
C PHE A 100 4.28 -4.90 -0.13
N ILE A 101 3.99 -3.69 -0.63
CA ILE A 101 5.00 -2.66 -0.89
C ILE A 101 4.68 -1.49 0.04
N ASP A 102 5.56 -1.27 0.99
CA ASP A 102 5.42 -0.23 2.00
C ASP A 102 6.27 0.98 1.63
N LEU A 103 5.61 2.11 1.40
CA LEU A 103 6.25 3.39 1.10
C LEU A 103 6.55 4.20 2.37
N SER A 104 6.19 3.69 3.55
CA SER A 104 6.54 4.29 4.84
C SER A 104 7.96 3.93 5.27
N ALA A 105 8.33 4.34 6.47
CA ALA A 105 9.62 3.98 7.06
C ALA A 105 9.58 2.69 7.90
N ASP A 106 8.43 2.04 7.99
CA ASP A 106 8.17 1.02 9.01
C ASP A 106 9.09 -0.21 8.91
N PHE A 107 9.49 -0.61 7.71
CA PHE A 107 10.38 -1.76 7.51
C PHE A 107 11.76 -1.37 6.92
N ARG A 108 12.10 -0.08 6.97
CA ARG A 108 13.37 0.43 6.45
C ARG A 108 14.56 0.08 7.35
N ILE A 109 14.36 0.10 8.67
CA ILE A 109 15.41 -0.14 9.66
C ILE A 109 15.19 -1.52 10.30
N ILE A 110 16.16 -2.42 10.10
CA ILE A 110 16.11 -3.79 10.60
C ILE A 110 16.20 -3.84 12.13
N ASN A 111 16.98 -2.95 12.77
CA ASN A 111 17.16 -2.94 14.21
C ASN A 111 16.02 -2.16 14.91
N PRO A 112 15.19 -2.82 15.74
CA PRO A 112 14.05 -2.15 16.40
C PRO A 112 14.46 -1.04 17.38
N LYS A 113 15.62 -1.11 18.00
CA LYS A 113 16.13 -0.08 18.91
C LYS A 113 16.51 1.17 18.12
N ILE A 114 17.17 1.01 16.97
CA ILE A 114 17.52 2.09 16.05
C ILE A 114 16.25 2.69 15.46
N TYR A 115 15.26 1.87 15.08
CA TYR A 115 13.95 2.31 14.61
C TYR A 115 13.27 3.22 15.65
N LYS A 116 13.22 2.77 16.92
CA LYS A 116 12.65 3.56 18.04
C LYS A 116 13.38 4.89 18.21
N LYS A 117 14.71 4.88 18.14
CA LYS A 117 15.53 6.10 18.30
C LYS A 117 15.22 7.14 17.22
N ASN A 118 15.03 6.70 15.97
CA ASN A 118 14.83 7.61 14.84
C ASN A 118 13.38 8.08 14.69
N TYR A 119 12.39 7.22 14.98
CA TYR A 119 10.97 7.51 14.76
C TYR A 119 10.17 7.72 16.03
N ASN A 120 10.80 7.59 17.22
CA ASN A 120 10.20 7.74 18.55
C ASN A 120 8.97 6.85 18.80
N ILE A 121 8.88 5.73 18.10
CA ILE A 121 7.82 4.73 18.27
C ILE A 121 8.41 3.30 18.34
N ASN A 122 7.76 2.42 19.11
CA ASN A 122 8.15 1.03 19.16
C ASN A 122 7.66 0.29 17.91
N HIS A 123 8.51 -0.53 17.31
CA HIS A 123 8.13 -1.36 16.18
C HIS A 123 7.13 -2.45 16.60
N LYS A 124 5.93 -2.47 16.00
CA LYS A 124 4.83 -3.38 16.36
C LYS A 124 4.90 -4.75 15.67
N ALA A 125 5.74 -4.91 14.66
CA ALA A 125 5.84 -6.12 13.85
C ALA A 125 7.29 -6.64 13.73
N ILE A 126 8.04 -6.67 14.82
CA ILE A 126 9.47 -7.05 14.87
C ILE A 126 9.71 -8.40 14.18
N LYS A 127 8.84 -9.40 14.44
CA LYS A 127 8.96 -10.74 13.84
C LYS A 127 8.84 -10.76 12.31
N LEU A 128 8.30 -9.69 11.70
CA LEU A 128 8.13 -9.59 10.25
C LEU A 128 9.29 -8.90 9.56
N ILE A 129 10.17 -8.22 10.29
CA ILE A 129 11.33 -7.52 9.72
C ILE A 129 12.19 -8.48 8.88
N LYS A 130 12.38 -9.71 9.32
CA LYS A 130 13.16 -10.74 8.59
C LYS A 130 12.57 -11.12 7.21
N TYR A 131 11.31 -10.79 6.94
CA TYR A 131 10.65 -11.05 5.67
C TYR A 131 10.59 -9.79 4.78
N SER A 132 11.10 -8.67 5.26
CA SER A 132 11.14 -7.42 4.51
C SER A 132 12.47 -7.26 3.78
N LEU A 133 12.39 -6.62 2.63
CA LEU A 133 13.55 -6.16 1.87
C LEU A 133 13.40 -4.65 1.69
N TYR A 134 14.38 -3.88 2.16
CA TYR A 134 14.49 -2.47 1.82
C TYR A 134 15.20 -2.33 0.48
N SER A 135 14.58 -1.60 -0.44
CA SER A 135 15.11 -1.39 -1.77
C SER A 135 14.97 0.06 -2.20
N VAL A 136 15.99 0.57 -2.84
CA VAL A 136 15.98 1.83 -3.60
C VAL A 136 16.27 1.44 -5.05
N PRO A 137 15.22 1.28 -5.90
CA PRO A 137 15.37 0.70 -7.24
C PRO A 137 16.29 1.50 -8.16
N GLU A 138 16.51 2.78 -7.84
CA GLU A 138 17.35 3.69 -8.61
C GLU A 138 18.87 3.45 -8.39
N LEU A 139 19.25 2.69 -7.37
CA LEU A 139 20.61 2.30 -7.04
C LEU A 139 20.89 0.87 -7.47
#